data_4187a99920629e7c3b8b2a1bf003e353
#
_entry.id   4187a99920629e7c3b8b2a1bf003e353
#
_cell.length_a   1.000
_cell.length_b   1.000
_cell.length_c   1.000
_cell.angle_alpha   90.00
_cell.angle_beta   90.00
_cell.angle_gamma   90.00
#
_symmetry.space_group_name_H-M   'P 1'
#
loop_
_entity.id
_entity.type
_entity.pdbx_description
1 polymer ?
#
loop_
_entity_poly.entity_id
_entity_poly.type
_entity_poly.pdbx_seq_one_letter_code
_entity_poly.pdbx_strand_id
1 'polypeptide(L)'
;MSAFHEERVLSVHHWTDRLFSFTTTRDTALRFSNGHFTMIGLKVDGKPLLRAYSIASANYEETLEFLSIKVQDGPLTSRLQHIQVGDSIIVGKKPTGTLLIDYLLPGKRLYLLATGTGLAPFMSVIRDPETYEKFEQVILVHGVREVKELAYHDYITQELPKHEFLGEMISQQLLYYPTVTREPYKHQGRVTTAIETDQIAKALNVPPLNAAEDRVMICGSPEMLRDLKAMMEKRGLKEGNTTTPGDFVIERAFAEAK
;
A
#
# COMPACT_ATOMS: atom_id res chain seq x y z
N MET A 1 -27.38 9.22 -12.43
CA MET A 1 -26.74 7.97 -11.95
C MET A 1 -25.89 8.32 -10.73
N SER A 2 -25.91 7.48 -9.67
CA SER A 2 -25.07 7.67 -8.48
C SER A 2 -23.60 7.64 -8.84
N ALA A 3 -22.78 8.50 -8.24
CA ALA A 3 -21.32 8.50 -8.39
C ALA A 3 -20.64 7.36 -7.59
N PHE A 4 -21.44 6.58 -6.84
CA PHE A 4 -20.97 5.57 -5.90
C PHE A 4 -21.74 4.27 -6.08
N HIS A 5 -21.05 3.16 -5.76
CA HIS A 5 -21.64 1.86 -5.48
C HIS A 5 -21.94 1.75 -3.99
N GLU A 6 -22.90 0.95 -3.63
CA GLU A 6 -23.14 0.49 -2.27
C GLU A 6 -22.65 -0.95 -2.16
N GLU A 7 -21.61 -1.15 -1.38
CA GLU A 7 -20.98 -2.46 -1.19
C GLU A 7 -21.23 -2.96 0.23
N ARG A 8 -21.30 -4.28 0.39
CA ARG A 8 -21.57 -4.91 1.68
C ARG A 8 -20.26 -5.38 2.32
N VAL A 9 -20.06 -5.10 3.60
CA VAL A 9 -18.93 -5.62 4.38
C VAL A 9 -19.05 -7.14 4.50
N LEU A 10 -18.00 -7.85 4.13
CA LEU A 10 -17.89 -9.31 4.16
C LEU A 10 -17.07 -9.82 5.34
N SER A 11 -16.03 -9.08 5.72
CA SER A 11 -15.19 -9.39 6.86
C SER A 11 -14.59 -8.15 7.48
N VAL A 12 -14.27 -8.21 8.76
CA VAL A 12 -13.53 -7.17 9.49
C VAL A 12 -12.45 -7.86 10.34
N HIS A 13 -11.21 -7.41 10.23
CA HIS A 13 -10.10 -7.91 11.00
C HIS A 13 -9.41 -6.77 11.76
N HIS A 14 -9.37 -6.84 13.08
CA HIS A 14 -8.69 -5.89 13.95
C HIS A 14 -7.27 -6.38 14.25
N TRP A 15 -6.26 -5.76 13.64
CA TRP A 15 -4.84 -6.06 13.87
C TRP A 15 -4.38 -5.57 15.23
N THR A 16 -4.79 -4.35 15.59
CA THR A 16 -4.48 -3.71 16.88
C THR A 16 -5.65 -2.82 17.31
N ASP A 17 -5.51 -2.17 18.45
CA ASP A 17 -6.46 -1.14 18.91
C ASP A 17 -6.54 0.06 17.96
N ARG A 18 -5.57 0.20 17.03
CA ARG A 18 -5.45 1.34 16.10
C ARG A 18 -5.51 0.97 14.63
N LEU A 19 -5.46 -0.30 14.29
CA LEU A 19 -5.33 -0.78 12.92
C LEU A 19 -6.32 -1.90 12.65
N PHE A 20 -7.04 -1.81 11.55
CA PHE A 20 -7.96 -2.84 11.09
C PHE A 20 -8.02 -2.88 9.57
N SER A 21 -8.40 -4.01 9.02
CA SER A 21 -8.76 -4.18 7.62
C SER A 21 -10.17 -4.74 7.50
N PHE A 22 -10.78 -4.55 6.34
CA PHE A 22 -12.07 -5.11 6.04
C PHE A 22 -12.20 -5.39 4.54
N THR A 23 -13.01 -6.38 4.23
CA THR A 23 -13.36 -6.72 2.85
C THR A 23 -14.82 -6.38 2.57
N THR A 24 -15.11 -6.04 1.32
CA THR A 24 -16.47 -5.77 0.85
C THR A 24 -16.76 -6.54 -0.43
N THR A 25 -18.03 -6.63 -0.78
CA THR A 25 -18.43 -6.96 -2.15
C THR A 25 -17.81 -5.96 -3.12
N ARG A 26 -17.79 -6.31 -4.39
CA ARG A 26 -17.29 -5.47 -5.48
C ARG A 26 -18.29 -5.46 -6.63
N ASP A 27 -18.77 -4.29 -7.00
CA ASP A 27 -19.59 -4.14 -8.21
C ASP A 27 -18.82 -4.65 -9.43
N THR A 28 -19.47 -5.49 -10.23
CA THR A 28 -18.84 -6.16 -11.39
C THR A 28 -18.40 -5.18 -12.49
N ALA A 29 -18.90 -3.94 -12.48
CA ALA A 29 -18.49 -2.88 -13.40
C ALA A 29 -17.27 -2.08 -12.89
N LEU A 30 -16.87 -2.22 -11.62
CA LEU A 30 -15.74 -1.49 -11.06
C LEU A 30 -14.43 -2.03 -11.64
N ARG A 31 -13.69 -1.17 -12.32
CA ARG A 31 -12.35 -1.46 -12.86
C ARG A 31 -11.32 -0.57 -12.18
N PHE A 32 -10.18 -1.16 -11.81
CA PHE A 32 -9.05 -0.42 -11.25
C PHE A 32 -7.73 -1.13 -11.63
N SER A 33 -6.63 -0.41 -11.55
CA SER A 33 -5.29 -0.97 -11.66
C SER A 33 -4.69 -1.16 -10.27
N ASN A 34 -3.85 -2.17 -10.09
CA ASN A 34 -3.16 -2.41 -8.83
C ASN A 34 -2.34 -1.19 -8.41
N GLY A 35 -2.54 -0.71 -7.18
CA GLY A 35 -1.99 0.54 -6.67
C GLY A 35 -2.95 1.73 -6.66
N HIS A 36 -4.13 1.63 -7.29
CA HIS A 36 -5.15 2.68 -7.21
C HIS A 36 -5.77 2.82 -5.81
N PHE A 37 -6.26 4.02 -5.53
CA PHE A 37 -7.20 4.29 -4.43
C PHE A 37 -8.59 4.63 -4.98
N THR A 38 -9.59 4.58 -4.12
CA THR A 38 -10.93 5.11 -4.39
C THR A 38 -11.49 5.83 -3.17
N MET A 39 -12.56 6.58 -3.38
CA MET A 39 -13.30 7.20 -2.27
C MET A 39 -14.18 6.15 -1.62
N ILE A 40 -14.03 5.93 -0.33
CA ILE A 40 -14.93 5.08 0.45
C ILE A 40 -15.49 5.81 1.66
N GLY A 41 -16.61 5.33 2.20
CA GLY A 41 -17.18 5.89 3.40
C GLY A 41 -18.56 5.37 3.75
N LEU A 42 -19.25 6.16 4.55
CA LEU A 42 -20.55 5.85 5.13
C LEU A 42 -21.57 6.92 4.78
N LYS A 43 -22.84 6.57 4.77
CA LYS A 43 -23.94 7.55 4.80
C LYS A 43 -24.14 8.00 6.24
N VAL A 44 -23.93 9.30 6.50
CA VAL A 44 -24.20 9.94 7.79
C VAL A 44 -25.26 11.00 7.58
N ASP A 45 -26.37 10.92 8.30
CA ASP A 45 -27.52 11.81 8.15
C ASP A 45 -27.99 11.95 6.69
N GLY A 46 -28.00 10.83 5.96
CA GLY A 46 -28.39 10.78 4.55
C GLY A 46 -27.35 11.31 3.55
N LYS A 47 -26.20 11.80 4.01
CA LYS A 47 -25.13 12.37 3.18
C LYS A 47 -23.88 11.45 3.17
N PRO A 48 -23.18 11.35 2.03
CA PRO A 48 -21.94 10.58 1.97
C PRO A 48 -20.81 11.30 2.73
N LEU A 49 -20.18 10.58 3.67
CA LEU A 49 -18.94 10.98 4.32
C LEU A 49 -17.82 10.09 3.78
N LEU A 50 -16.95 10.65 2.96
CA LEU A 50 -15.98 9.92 2.17
C LEU A 50 -14.54 10.33 2.47
N ARG A 51 -13.61 9.37 2.30
CA ARG A 51 -12.16 9.61 2.27
C ARG A 51 -11.52 8.70 1.23
N ALA A 52 -10.35 9.12 0.74
CA ALA A 52 -9.53 8.32 -0.15
C ALA A 52 -8.92 7.14 0.60
N TYR A 53 -9.05 5.94 0.04
CA TYR A 53 -8.47 4.71 0.56
C TYR A 53 -7.83 3.92 -0.57
N SER A 54 -6.58 3.55 -0.40
CA SER A 54 -5.91 2.63 -1.33
C SER A 54 -6.59 1.27 -1.29
N ILE A 55 -6.79 0.69 -2.47
CA ILE A 55 -7.35 -0.65 -2.61
C ILE A 55 -6.23 -1.64 -2.34
N ALA A 56 -6.40 -2.48 -1.32
CA ALA A 56 -5.42 -3.49 -0.95
C ALA A 56 -5.59 -4.81 -1.72
N SER A 57 -6.80 -5.14 -2.16
CA SER A 57 -7.07 -6.30 -3.03
C SER A 57 -6.47 -6.14 -4.43
N ALA A 58 -6.16 -7.25 -5.09
CA ALA A 58 -5.72 -7.23 -6.47
C ALA A 58 -6.89 -6.96 -7.43
N ASN A 59 -6.59 -6.44 -8.61
CA ASN A 59 -7.60 -6.00 -9.58
C ASN A 59 -8.41 -7.15 -10.18
N TYR A 60 -7.96 -8.39 -10.07
CA TYR A 60 -8.66 -9.61 -10.52
C TYR A 60 -9.53 -10.26 -9.42
N GLU A 61 -9.38 -9.84 -8.15
CA GLU A 61 -10.17 -10.38 -7.04
C GLU A 61 -11.63 -9.91 -7.13
N GLU A 62 -12.56 -10.74 -6.70
CA GLU A 62 -14.01 -10.45 -6.74
C GLU A 62 -14.47 -9.57 -5.56
N THR A 63 -13.58 -9.29 -4.61
CA THR A 63 -13.83 -8.47 -3.43
C THR A 63 -12.91 -7.25 -3.41
N LEU A 64 -13.30 -6.23 -2.64
CA LEU A 64 -12.41 -5.12 -2.31
C LEU A 64 -11.90 -5.29 -0.88
N GLU A 65 -10.64 -4.96 -0.66
CA GLU A 65 -10.02 -4.93 0.66
C GLU A 65 -9.42 -3.56 0.95
N PHE A 66 -9.58 -3.11 2.18
CA PHE A 66 -9.08 -1.82 2.64
C PHE A 66 -8.40 -1.97 4.00
N LEU A 67 -7.29 -1.25 4.19
CA LEU A 67 -6.57 -1.14 5.46
C LEU A 67 -6.77 0.26 6.04
N SER A 68 -7.20 0.34 7.29
CA SER A 68 -7.56 1.60 7.94
C SER A 68 -6.96 1.72 9.34
N ILE A 69 -6.67 2.96 9.73
CA ILE A 69 -6.38 3.30 11.13
C ILE A 69 -7.66 3.74 11.84
N LYS A 70 -7.67 3.57 13.17
CA LYS A 70 -8.71 4.07 14.06
C LYS A 70 -8.28 5.42 14.63
N VAL A 71 -8.76 6.51 14.05
CA VAL A 71 -8.57 7.87 14.61
C VAL A 71 -9.83 8.23 15.37
N GLN A 72 -9.73 8.40 16.69
CA GLN A 72 -10.90 8.60 17.57
C GLN A 72 -11.73 9.82 17.18
N ASP A 73 -11.06 10.94 16.84
CA ASP A 73 -11.73 12.19 16.47
C ASP A 73 -11.86 12.37 14.95
N GLY A 74 -11.47 11.37 14.16
CA GLY A 74 -11.58 11.41 12.70
C GLY A 74 -13.04 11.31 12.26
N PRO A 75 -13.55 12.20 11.41
CA PRO A 75 -14.97 12.21 11.03
C PRO A 75 -15.48 10.87 10.50
N LEU A 76 -14.72 10.22 9.62
CA LEU A 76 -15.06 8.91 9.07
C LEU A 76 -14.56 7.77 9.93
N THR A 77 -13.28 7.79 10.34
CA THR A 77 -12.62 6.65 10.99
C THR A 77 -13.20 6.34 12.38
N SER A 78 -13.69 7.36 13.11
CA SER A 78 -14.41 7.17 14.38
C SER A 78 -15.67 6.29 14.25
N ARG A 79 -16.28 6.27 13.06
CA ARG A 79 -17.45 5.46 12.71
C ARG A 79 -17.05 4.17 12.00
N LEU A 80 -16.15 4.27 11.04
CA LEU A 80 -15.71 3.15 10.21
C LEU A 80 -15.09 2.01 11.05
N GLN A 81 -14.42 2.34 12.16
CA GLN A 81 -13.84 1.34 13.07
C GLN A 81 -14.88 0.41 13.73
N HIS A 82 -16.17 0.75 13.67
CA HIS A 82 -17.28 -0.01 14.27
C HIS A 82 -18.11 -0.79 13.26
N ILE A 83 -17.71 -0.79 11.99
CA ILE A 83 -18.42 -1.56 10.95
C ILE A 83 -18.39 -3.04 11.28
N GLN A 84 -19.47 -3.71 10.90
CA GLN A 84 -19.66 -5.14 11.07
C GLN A 84 -19.99 -5.81 9.75
N VAL A 85 -19.84 -7.13 9.73
CA VAL A 85 -20.27 -7.94 8.57
C VAL A 85 -21.75 -7.69 8.27
N GLY A 86 -22.05 -7.39 7.02
CA GLY A 86 -23.39 -7.03 6.56
C GLY A 86 -23.67 -5.53 6.46
N ASP A 87 -22.84 -4.69 7.08
CA ASP A 87 -22.98 -3.23 6.94
C ASP A 87 -22.73 -2.76 5.51
N SER A 88 -23.30 -1.59 5.16
CA SER A 88 -23.14 -0.97 3.85
C SER A 88 -22.01 0.05 3.86
N ILE A 89 -21.13 -0.05 2.87
CA ILE A 89 -20.05 0.91 2.58
C ILE A 89 -20.31 1.56 1.22
N ILE A 90 -20.08 2.85 1.13
CA ILE A 90 -20.11 3.58 -0.15
C ILE A 90 -18.74 3.53 -0.78
N VAL A 91 -18.66 3.13 -2.05
CA VAL A 91 -17.43 3.01 -2.82
C VAL A 91 -17.51 3.83 -4.11
N GLY A 92 -16.54 4.68 -4.35
CA GLY A 92 -16.44 5.52 -5.55
C GLY A 92 -16.25 4.70 -6.82
N LYS A 93 -16.93 5.11 -7.91
CA LYS A 93 -16.90 4.44 -9.21
C LYS A 93 -15.65 4.71 -10.05
N LYS A 94 -14.84 5.67 -9.64
CA LYS A 94 -13.65 6.12 -10.39
C LYS A 94 -12.39 5.99 -9.53
N PRO A 95 -11.83 4.78 -9.41
CA PRO A 95 -10.50 4.60 -8.82
C PRO A 95 -9.46 5.39 -9.61
N THR A 96 -8.46 5.91 -8.91
CA THR A 96 -7.35 6.68 -9.49
C THR A 96 -6.13 6.56 -8.57
N GLY A 97 -5.00 7.12 -8.98
CA GLY A 97 -3.78 7.14 -8.16
C GLY A 97 -2.53 7.24 -9.01
N THR A 98 -1.41 7.40 -8.34
CA THR A 98 -0.09 7.53 -8.97
C THR A 98 0.80 6.31 -8.75
N LEU A 99 0.42 5.38 -7.87
CA LEU A 99 1.23 4.19 -7.53
C LEU A 99 1.02 3.05 -8.54
N LEU A 100 1.17 3.34 -9.80
CA LEU A 100 1.08 2.35 -10.87
C LEU A 100 2.46 2.03 -11.44
N ILE A 101 2.71 0.75 -11.72
CA ILE A 101 3.94 0.30 -12.37
C ILE A 101 4.11 0.90 -13.77
N ASP A 102 3.01 1.29 -14.42
CA ASP A 102 3.02 1.95 -15.72
C ASP A 102 3.54 3.40 -15.70
N TYR A 103 3.59 4.01 -14.52
CA TYR A 103 4.17 5.35 -14.33
C TYR A 103 5.64 5.31 -13.95
N LEU A 104 6.26 4.13 -13.99
CA LEU A 104 7.68 3.94 -13.78
C LEU A 104 8.39 3.64 -15.10
N LEU A 105 9.60 4.17 -15.25
CA LEU A 105 10.53 3.80 -16.31
C LEU A 105 10.97 2.32 -16.13
N PRO A 106 11.46 1.64 -17.18
CA PRO A 106 12.04 0.32 -17.03
C PRO A 106 13.16 0.28 -16.00
N GLY A 107 13.23 -0.80 -15.23
CA GLY A 107 14.25 -1.01 -14.21
C GLY A 107 14.35 -2.48 -13.84
N LYS A 108 15.36 -2.87 -13.06
CA LYS A 108 15.54 -4.25 -12.61
C LYS A 108 14.85 -4.53 -11.28
N ARG A 109 14.96 -3.58 -10.33
CA ARG A 109 14.40 -3.76 -8.98
C ARG A 109 13.34 -2.71 -8.69
N LEU A 110 12.24 -3.14 -8.12
CA LEU A 110 11.16 -2.27 -7.64
C LEU A 110 11.20 -2.19 -6.11
N TYR A 111 11.44 -1.01 -5.57
CA TYR A 111 11.30 -0.72 -4.14
C TYR A 111 9.90 -0.19 -3.83
N LEU A 112 9.20 -0.86 -2.93
CA LEU A 112 7.88 -0.47 -2.41
C LEU A 112 8.08 0.00 -0.96
N LEU A 113 8.16 1.32 -0.74
CA LEU A 113 8.49 1.91 0.55
C LEU A 113 7.23 2.36 1.28
N ALA A 114 6.84 1.61 2.32
CA ALA A 114 5.61 1.83 3.08
C ALA A 114 5.86 2.22 4.53
N THR A 115 5.00 3.08 5.08
CA THR A 115 4.80 3.18 6.54
C THR A 115 3.32 3.07 6.89
N GLY A 116 3.02 2.32 7.95
CA GLY A 116 1.65 2.13 8.44
C GLY A 116 0.71 1.64 7.35
N THR A 117 -0.42 2.33 7.18
CA THR A 117 -1.42 1.97 6.14
C THR A 117 -0.99 2.27 4.72
N GLY A 118 0.14 2.94 4.51
CA GLY A 118 0.79 3.03 3.20
C GLY A 118 1.18 1.68 2.60
N LEU A 119 1.09 0.60 3.38
CA LEU A 119 1.19 -0.77 2.90
C LEU A 119 0.05 -1.15 1.94
N ALA A 120 -1.16 -0.61 2.12
CA ALA A 120 -2.35 -1.04 1.40
C ALA A 120 -2.19 -1.08 -0.13
N PRO A 121 -1.74 -0.01 -0.83
CA PRO A 121 -1.58 -0.08 -2.28
C PRO A 121 -0.53 -1.12 -2.70
N PHE A 122 0.48 -1.36 -1.87
CA PHE A 122 1.53 -2.34 -2.17
C PHE A 122 1.06 -3.78 -1.98
N MET A 123 0.06 -4.02 -1.13
CA MET A 123 -0.62 -5.33 -1.07
C MET A 123 -1.29 -5.68 -2.40
N SER A 124 -1.83 -4.70 -3.10
CA SER A 124 -2.37 -4.87 -4.46
C SER A 124 -1.25 -5.11 -5.48
N VAL A 125 -0.18 -4.30 -5.45
CA VAL A 125 0.94 -4.37 -6.40
C VAL A 125 1.73 -5.68 -6.29
N ILE A 126 2.00 -6.19 -5.08
CA ILE A 126 2.73 -7.48 -4.91
C ILE A 126 1.90 -8.71 -5.27
N ARG A 127 0.60 -8.55 -5.51
CA ARG A 127 -0.29 -9.60 -6.02
C ARG A 127 -0.54 -9.48 -7.53
N ASP A 128 0.11 -8.53 -8.20
CA ASP A 128 0.03 -8.33 -9.64
C ASP A 128 1.12 -9.17 -10.35
N PRO A 129 0.76 -10.14 -11.20
CA PRO A 129 1.75 -10.89 -11.98
C PRO A 129 2.61 -9.97 -12.86
N GLU A 130 2.05 -8.89 -13.40
CA GLU A 130 2.77 -7.94 -14.24
C GLU A 130 3.93 -7.26 -13.50
N THR A 131 3.84 -7.12 -12.18
CA THR A 131 4.92 -6.60 -11.34
C THR A 131 6.19 -7.48 -11.45
N TYR A 132 6.02 -8.79 -11.45
CA TYR A 132 7.14 -9.75 -11.53
C TYR A 132 7.61 -10.00 -12.97
N GLU A 133 6.78 -9.70 -13.96
CA GLU A 133 7.19 -9.69 -15.37
C GLU A 133 8.07 -8.48 -15.70
N LYS A 134 7.79 -7.33 -15.08
CA LYS A 134 8.53 -6.06 -15.32
C LYS A 134 9.79 -5.92 -14.49
N PHE A 135 9.87 -6.55 -13.32
CA PHE A 135 10.99 -6.39 -12.39
C PHE A 135 11.57 -7.74 -11.97
N GLU A 136 12.90 -7.86 -12.01
CA GLU A 136 13.62 -9.07 -11.58
C GLU A 136 13.50 -9.30 -10.06
N GLN A 137 13.41 -8.21 -9.28
CA GLN A 137 13.23 -8.25 -7.83
C GLN A 137 12.26 -7.15 -7.38
N VAL A 138 11.42 -7.50 -6.41
CA VAL A 138 10.48 -6.58 -5.76
C VAL A 138 10.83 -6.53 -4.27
N ILE A 139 11.17 -5.35 -3.77
CA ILE A 139 11.64 -5.14 -2.40
C ILE A 139 10.56 -4.37 -1.64
N LEU A 140 9.78 -5.09 -0.84
CA LEU A 140 8.75 -4.49 0.00
C LEU A 140 9.32 -4.11 1.35
N VAL A 141 9.38 -2.82 1.63
CA VAL A 141 9.83 -2.25 2.91
C VAL A 141 8.61 -1.74 3.68
N HIS A 142 8.38 -2.32 4.86
CA HIS A 142 7.23 -1.96 5.69
C HIS A 142 7.70 -1.45 7.06
N GLY A 143 7.64 -0.12 7.26
CA GLY A 143 7.99 0.53 8.52
C GLY A 143 6.79 0.73 9.42
N VAL A 144 6.88 0.28 10.68
CA VAL A 144 5.86 0.46 11.70
C VAL A 144 6.48 0.93 13.02
N ARG A 145 5.65 1.28 13.98
CA ARG A 145 6.11 1.68 15.31
C ARG A 145 6.35 0.48 16.23
N GLU A 146 5.44 -0.45 16.25
CA GLU A 146 5.43 -1.64 17.13
C GLU A 146 5.21 -2.90 16.29
N VAL A 147 5.75 -4.04 16.72
CA VAL A 147 5.67 -5.33 16.01
C VAL A 147 4.23 -5.73 15.70
N LYS A 148 3.31 -5.49 16.65
CA LYS A 148 1.88 -5.80 16.46
C LYS A 148 1.21 -5.01 15.32
N GLU A 149 1.82 -3.93 14.85
CA GLU A 149 1.35 -3.12 13.71
C GLU A 149 1.80 -3.67 12.35
N LEU A 150 2.58 -4.77 12.32
CA LEU A 150 2.98 -5.47 11.09
C LEU A 150 1.80 -6.25 10.50
N ALA A 151 0.76 -5.54 10.09
CA ALA A 151 -0.37 -6.14 9.39
C ALA A 151 0.11 -6.91 8.15
N TYR A 152 -0.57 -8.01 7.83
CA TYR A 152 -0.25 -8.90 6.69
C TYR A 152 1.13 -9.58 6.74
N HIS A 153 1.89 -9.47 7.85
CA HIS A 153 3.22 -10.09 7.93
C HIS A 153 3.18 -11.59 7.61
N ASP A 154 2.31 -12.33 8.27
CA ASP A 154 2.18 -13.77 8.06
C ASP A 154 1.63 -14.09 6.67
N TYR A 155 0.70 -13.30 6.18
CA TYR A 155 0.19 -13.44 4.81
C TYR A 155 1.31 -13.28 3.78
N ILE A 156 2.12 -12.22 3.87
CA ILE A 156 3.24 -11.94 2.96
C ILE A 156 4.31 -13.04 3.02
N THR A 157 4.62 -13.53 4.23
CA THR A 157 5.75 -14.44 4.44
C THR A 157 5.40 -15.92 4.32
N GLN A 158 4.13 -16.30 4.57
CA GLN A 158 3.74 -17.70 4.69
C GLN A 158 2.64 -18.13 3.72
N GLU A 159 1.68 -17.26 3.41
CA GLU A 159 0.53 -17.61 2.57
C GLU A 159 0.77 -17.23 1.11
N LEU A 160 1.19 -15.99 0.86
CA LEU A 160 1.39 -15.48 -0.48
C LEU A 160 2.41 -16.29 -1.30
N PRO A 161 3.52 -16.80 -0.74
CA PRO A 161 4.43 -17.71 -1.45
C PRO A 161 3.82 -19.07 -1.83
N LYS A 162 2.67 -19.42 -1.26
CA LYS A 162 1.94 -20.68 -1.58
C LYS A 162 0.77 -20.44 -2.55
N HIS A 163 0.61 -19.22 -3.05
CA HIS A 163 -0.47 -18.91 -3.98
C HIS A 163 -0.34 -19.74 -5.26
N GLU A 164 -1.42 -20.38 -5.68
CA GLU A 164 -1.44 -21.36 -6.78
C GLU A 164 -0.78 -20.85 -8.07
N PHE A 165 -1.03 -19.60 -8.44
CA PHE A 165 -0.53 -19.01 -9.70
C PHE A 165 0.67 -18.07 -9.53
N LEU A 166 0.81 -17.41 -8.37
CA LEU A 166 1.83 -16.39 -8.15
C LEU A 166 2.96 -16.85 -7.22
N GLY A 167 2.75 -17.94 -6.48
CA GLY A 167 3.65 -18.35 -5.39
C GLY A 167 5.09 -18.58 -5.84
N GLU A 168 5.30 -19.12 -7.05
CA GLU A 168 6.64 -19.35 -7.59
C GLU A 168 7.36 -18.01 -7.86
N MET A 169 6.72 -17.07 -8.56
CA MET A 169 7.29 -15.75 -8.83
C MET A 169 7.58 -14.99 -7.54
N ILE A 170 6.62 -15.00 -6.62
CA ILE A 170 6.75 -14.34 -5.31
C ILE A 170 7.91 -14.92 -4.51
N SER A 171 8.02 -16.25 -4.44
CA SER A 171 9.10 -16.92 -3.70
C SER A 171 10.49 -16.62 -4.26
N GLN A 172 10.59 -16.38 -5.56
CA GLN A 172 11.86 -16.09 -6.24
C GLN A 172 12.22 -14.60 -6.23
N GLN A 173 11.24 -13.71 -6.31
CA GLN A 173 11.46 -12.30 -6.64
C GLN A 173 11.05 -11.32 -5.53
N LEU A 174 10.12 -11.69 -4.61
CA LEU A 174 9.69 -10.79 -3.54
C LEU A 174 10.62 -10.89 -2.33
N LEU A 175 11.22 -9.76 -1.97
CA LEU A 175 12.04 -9.60 -0.78
C LEU A 175 11.31 -8.68 0.20
N TYR A 176 11.05 -9.16 1.41
CA TYR A 176 10.31 -8.41 2.42
C TYR A 176 11.22 -7.93 3.55
N TYR A 177 11.21 -6.62 3.79
CA TYR A 177 11.98 -5.95 4.84
C TYR A 177 11.05 -5.19 5.79
N PRO A 178 10.48 -5.87 6.82
CA PRO A 178 9.78 -5.19 7.89
C PRO A 178 10.75 -4.50 8.83
N THR A 179 10.45 -3.26 9.24
CA THR A 179 11.26 -2.51 10.22
C THR A 179 10.39 -1.88 11.29
N VAL A 180 10.88 -1.87 12.54
CA VAL A 180 10.14 -1.40 13.71
C VAL A 180 10.93 -0.29 14.39
N THR A 181 10.25 0.78 14.85
CA THR A 181 10.94 1.98 15.37
C THR A 181 10.93 2.11 16.89
N ARG A 182 10.00 1.48 17.61
CA ARG A 182 9.77 1.75 19.05
C ARG A 182 10.08 0.59 19.98
N GLU A 183 10.43 -0.56 19.44
CA GLU A 183 10.79 -1.73 20.24
C GLU A 183 11.84 -2.58 19.51
N PRO A 184 12.57 -3.48 20.20
CA PRO A 184 13.53 -4.38 19.59
C PRO A 184 12.89 -5.27 18.53
N TYR A 185 13.52 -5.34 17.35
CA TYR A 185 13.09 -6.19 16.25
C TYR A 185 14.30 -6.53 15.37
N LYS A 186 14.17 -7.55 14.50
CA LYS A 186 15.23 -7.98 13.58
C LYS A 186 15.81 -6.82 12.77
N HIS A 187 14.93 -5.93 12.27
CA HIS A 187 15.34 -4.70 11.61
C HIS A 187 14.73 -3.53 12.39
N GLN A 188 15.56 -2.74 13.04
CA GLN A 188 15.12 -1.64 13.87
C GLN A 188 15.51 -0.30 13.24
N GLY A 189 14.55 0.62 13.17
CA GLY A 189 14.79 1.98 12.69
C GLY A 189 13.77 2.46 11.66
N ARG A 190 13.98 3.70 11.19
CA ARG A 190 13.13 4.31 10.17
C ARG A 190 13.48 3.80 8.77
N VAL A 191 12.50 3.74 7.89
CA VAL A 191 12.70 3.42 6.47
C VAL A 191 13.73 4.33 5.82
N THR A 192 13.67 5.64 6.12
CA THR A 192 14.63 6.64 5.64
C THR A 192 16.07 6.30 6.04
N THR A 193 16.30 5.99 7.31
CA THR A 193 17.62 5.58 7.81
C THR A 193 18.10 4.29 7.15
N ALA A 194 17.20 3.31 7.00
CA ALA A 194 17.53 2.02 6.39
C ALA A 194 17.97 2.14 4.91
N ILE A 195 17.37 3.09 4.16
CA ILE A 195 17.81 3.44 2.80
C ILE A 195 19.14 4.20 2.82
N GLU A 196 19.27 5.20 3.71
CA GLU A 196 20.44 6.09 3.75
C GLU A 196 21.73 5.32 4.11
N THR A 197 21.65 4.35 5.00
CA THR A 197 22.77 3.56 5.51
C THR A 197 22.95 2.21 4.82
N ASP A 198 22.21 1.96 3.73
CA ASP A 198 22.19 0.72 2.96
C ASP A 198 21.88 -0.54 3.80
N GLN A 199 21.14 -0.40 4.90
CA GLN A 199 20.75 -1.52 5.76
C GLN A 199 19.85 -2.51 5.01
N ILE A 200 18.94 -2.02 4.17
CA ILE A 200 18.08 -2.89 3.34
C ILE A 200 18.94 -3.71 2.37
N ALA A 201 19.85 -3.05 1.67
CA ALA A 201 20.75 -3.69 0.71
C ALA A 201 21.57 -4.81 1.37
N LYS A 202 22.16 -4.51 2.53
CA LYS A 202 22.95 -5.49 3.32
C LYS A 202 22.10 -6.65 3.83
N ALA A 203 20.91 -6.36 4.37
CA ALA A 203 20.04 -7.38 4.96
C ALA A 203 19.46 -8.34 3.92
N LEU A 204 19.16 -7.84 2.71
CA LEU A 204 18.57 -8.61 1.61
C LEU A 204 19.59 -9.12 0.60
N ASN A 205 20.87 -8.81 0.80
CA ASN A 205 21.97 -9.16 -0.12
C ASN A 205 21.72 -8.69 -1.56
N VAL A 206 21.30 -7.42 -1.70
CA VAL A 206 21.09 -6.74 -2.99
C VAL A 206 22.01 -5.53 -3.08
N PRO A 207 22.33 -5.01 -4.28
CA PRO A 207 23.09 -3.77 -4.42
C PRO A 207 22.39 -2.57 -3.74
N PRO A 208 23.14 -1.57 -3.26
CA PRO A 208 22.56 -0.32 -2.80
C PRO A 208 21.67 0.35 -3.86
N LEU A 209 20.60 1.00 -3.40
CA LEU A 209 19.63 1.67 -4.26
C LEU A 209 20.31 2.71 -5.18
N ASN A 210 20.11 2.58 -6.48
CA ASN A 210 20.70 3.45 -7.49
C ASN A 210 19.72 3.77 -8.64
N ALA A 211 19.90 4.93 -9.28
CA ALA A 211 19.00 5.41 -10.32
C ALA A 211 19.05 4.60 -11.64
N ALA A 212 20.14 3.86 -11.90
CA ALA A 212 20.30 3.14 -13.15
C ALA A 212 19.40 1.90 -13.23
N GLU A 213 19.23 1.19 -12.12
CA GLU A 213 18.56 -0.10 -12.08
C GLU A 213 17.27 -0.14 -11.26
N ASP A 214 17.08 0.85 -10.35
CA ASP A 214 16.00 0.81 -9.37
C ASP A 214 14.86 1.75 -9.71
N ARG A 215 13.65 1.30 -9.38
CA ARG A 215 12.43 2.10 -9.42
C ARG A 215 11.78 2.07 -8.06
N VAL A 216 11.08 3.15 -7.71
CA VAL A 216 10.59 3.30 -6.33
C VAL A 216 9.14 3.76 -6.31
N MET A 217 8.32 3.12 -5.50
CA MET A 217 7.00 3.59 -5.10
C MET A 217 7.01 3.93 -3.62
N ILE A 218 6.45 5.06 -3.25
CA ILE A 218 6.47 5.55 -1.86
C ILE A 218 5.07 5.88 -1.40
N CYS A 219 4.62 5.22 -0.29
CA CYS A 219 3.34 5.50 0.33
C CYS A 219 3.44 5.51 1.86
N GLY A 220 2.96 6.55 2.51
CA GLY A 220 3.01 6.64 3.97
C GLY A 220 2.76 8.02 4.51
N SER A 221 3.39 8.33 5.66
CA SER A 221 3.22 9.62 6.33
C SER A 221 3.79 10.78 5.51
N PRO A 222 3.23 11.99 5.64
CA PRO A 222 3.73 13.19 4.94
C PRO A 222 5.22 13.47 5.19
N GLU A 223 5.71 13.19 6.40
CA GLU A 223 7.12 13.36 6.75
C GLU A 223 8.00 12.40 5.97
N MET A 224 7.65 11.10 5.98
CA MET A 224 8.40 10.08 5.24
C MET A 224 8.41 10.37 3.74
N LEU A 225 7.28 10.78 3.17
CA LEU A 225 7.18 11.12 1.75
C LEU A 225 8.15 12.25 1.38
N ARG A 226 8.16 13.32 2.16
CA ARG A 226 9.05 14.47 1.95
C ARG A 226 10.52 14.05 2.03
N ASP A 227 10.89 13.32 3.07
CA ASP A 227 12.27 12.92 3.32
C ASP A 227 12.76 11.93 2.25
N LEU A 228 11.96 10.93 1.89
CA LEU A 228 12.30 9.98 0.83
C LEU A 228 12.34 10.62 -0.56
N LYS A 229 11.41 11.55 -0.86
CA LYS A 229 11.46 12.31 -2.11
C LYS A 229 12.80 13.05 -2.26
N ALA A 230 13.19 13.83 -1.25
CA ALA A 230 14.47 14.54 -1.26
C ALA A 230 15.67 13.58 -1.41
N MET A 231 15.59 12.42 -0.79
CA MET A 231 16.62 11.37 -0.88
C MET A 231 16.69 10.76 -2.29
N MET A 232 15.57 10.49 -2.93
CA MET A 232 15.51 9.96 -4.30
C MET A 232 16.09 10.99 -5.29
N GLU A 233 15.65 12.24 -5.20
CA GLU A 233 16.15 13.35 -6.03
C GLU A 233 17.67 13.56 -5.87
N LYS A 234 18.19 13.50 -4.62
CA LYS A 234 19.63 13.58 -4.35
C LYS A 234 20.41 12.42 -4.98
N ARG A 235 19.81 11.25 -5.13
CA ARG A 235 20.38 10.06 -5.81
C ARG A 235 20.21 10.10 -7.33
N GLY A 236 19.63 11.15 -7.88
CA GLY A 236 19.46 11.36 -9.32
C GLY A 236 18.19 10.72 -9.90
N LEU A 237 17.30 10.17 -9.07
CA LEU A 237 16.01 9.68 -9.53
C LEU A 237 15.05 10.85 -9.78
N LYS A 238 14.17 10.69 -10.77
CA LYS A 238 13.16 11.68 -11.18
C LYS A 238 11.76 11.19 -10.86
N GLU A 239 10.94 12.07 -10.28
CA GLU A 239 9.54 11.76 -10.00
C GLU A 239 8.71 11.66 -11.28
N GLY A 240 7.97 10.56 -11.41
CA GLY A 240 6.97 10.35 -12.44
C GLY A 240 5.59 10.84 -12.02
N ASN A 241 4.69 10.87 -12.96
CA ASN A 241 3.28 11.22 -12.75
C ASN A 241 2.39 10.51 -13.78
N THR A 242 1.10 10.81 -13.78
CA THR A 242 0.10 10.19 -14.66
C THR A 242 0.32 10.47 -16.16
N THR A 243 1.17 11.39 -16.53
CA THR A 243 1.43 11.76 -17.94
C THR A 243 2.85 11.45 -18.39
N THR A 244 3.79 11.39 -17.46
CA THR A 244 5.21 11.18 -17.76
C THR A 244 5.79 10.18 -16.76
N PRO A 245 6.17 8.96 -17.21
CA PRO A 245 6.82 7.99 -16.34
C PRO A 245 8.15 8.53 -15.78
N GLY A 246 8.48 8.11 -14.55
CA GLY A 246 9.68 8.50 -13.84
C GLY A 246 10.39 7.33 -13.19
N ASP A 247 11.43 7.63 -12.42
CA ASP A 247 12.16 6.63 -11.64
C ASP A 247 11.45 6.29 -10.35
N PHE A 248 10.62 7.21 -9.84
CA PHE A 248 9.79 6.96 -8.66
C PHE A 248 8.44 7.70 -8.72
N VAL A 249 7.46 7.17 -7.98
CA VAL A 249 6.13 7.78 -7.80
C VAL A 249 5.76 7.79 -6.32
N ILE A 250 4.92 8.75 -5.93
CA ILE A 250 4.55 9.01 -4.54
C ILE A 250 3.04 9.15 -4.40
N GLU A 251 2.49 8.62 -3.30
CA GLU A 251 1.12 8.89 -2.89
C GLU A 251 1.01 9.00 -1.36
N ARG A 252 0.14 9.90 -0.87
CA ARG A 252 -0.11 10.04 0.56
C ARG A 252 -1.07 8.96 1.03
N ALA A 253 -0.72 8.25 2.09
CA ALA A 253 -1.61 7.26 2.71
C ALA A 253 -2.88 7.91 3.30
N PHE A 254 -2.81 9.20 3.68
CA PHE A 254 -3.92 9.98 4.21
C PHE A 254 -3.92 11.38 3.61
N ALA A 255 -5.06 11.80 3.06
CA ALA A 255 -5.37 13.19 2.85
C ALA A 255 -6.34 13.60 3.97
N GLU A 256 -5.86 14.33 4.99
CA GLU A 256 -6.75 15.10 5.84
C GLU A 256 -7.38 16.18 4.97
N ALA A 257 -8.72 16.12 4.80
CA ALA A 257 -9.42 17.26 4.24
C ALA A 257 -9.31 18.40 5.26
N LYS A 258 -8.72 19.51 4.82
CA LYS A 258 -8.77 20.78 5.54
C LYS A 258 -10.20 21.24 5.67
#